data_2a9101502cfd682e2d44c0fae92cace8
#
_entry.id   2a9101502cfd682e2d44c0fae92cace8
#
_cell.length_a   1.000
_cell.length_b   1.000
_cell.length_c   1.000
_cell.angle_alpha   90.00
_cell.angle_beta   90.00
_cell.angle_gamma   90.00
#
_symmetry.space_group_name_H-M   'P 1'
#
loop_
_entity.id
_entity.type
_entity.pdbx_description
1 polymer ?
#
loop_
_entity_poly.entity_id
_entity_poly.type
_entity_poly.pdbx_seq_one_letter_code
_entity_poly.pdbx_strand_id
1 'polypeptide(L)'
;AMNQGRSRNWILISGAGAGALALTACGGASNTPVSGTIPPTPDLFDHPTPTSTQASSGLPDVIDVSVNGSPGHYSLSVTISSPDIGCEPYADRWEAISEEGELLTRRVLLHAHVEEQPFTRSVGGLHVQPGDTVIIRAHMGVGGYSGSVMRGTVADGFATAEVPAGFAADLESRAPLPGNCAF
;
A
#
# COMPACT_ATOMS: atom_id res chain seq x y z
N ALA A 1 -49.78 11.39 2.13
CA ALA A 1 -49.27 12.56 2.82
C ALA A 1 -47.96 12.98 2.14
N MET A 2 -48.00 14.11 1.46
CA MET A 2 -46.87 14.75 0.77
C MET A 2 -45.92 15.34 1.82
N ASN A 3 -44.63 15.17 1.66
CA ASN A 3 -43.64 15.97 2.37
C ASN A 3 -42.62 16.52 1.40
N GLN A 4 -42.58 17.85 1.43
CA GLN A 4 -41.91 18.81 0.57
C GLN A 4 -40.41 18.87 0.78
N GLY A 5 -39.70 19.22 -0.28
CA GLY A 5 -38.27 19.39 -0.37
C GLY A 5 -37.69 20.47 0.53
N ARG A 6 -36.39 20.34 0.76
CA ARG A 6 -35.50 21.42 1.19
C ARG A 6 -34.35 21.58 0.21
N SER A 7 -34.48 22.62 -0.58
CA SER A 7 -33.40 23.22 -1.35
C SER A 7 -32.33 23.76 -0.40
N ARG A 8 -31.09 23.39 -0.59
CA ARG A 8 -29.96 24.03 0.11
C ARG A 8 -29.14 24.84 -0.89
N ASN A 9 -29.15 26.12 -0.65
CA ASN A 9 -28.45 27.19 -1.37
C ASN A 9 -26.97 26.94 -1.52
N TRP A 10 -26.48 27.11 -2.73
CA TRP A 10 -25.10 27.30 -3.06
C TRP A 10 -24.72 28.76 -2.91
N ILE A 11 -23.78 29.07 -2.05
CA ILE A 11 -23.14 30.38 -1.94
C ILE A 11 -21.89 30.39 -2.82
N LEU A 12 -21.98 31.16 -3.89
CA LEU A 12 -20.83 31.53 -4.71
C LEU A 12 -20.09 32.67 -4.00
N ILE A 13 -18.83 32.44 -3.65
CA ILE A 13 -17.93 33.52 -3.21
C ILE A 13 -16.90 33.72 -4.33
N SER A 14 -17.14 34.80 -5.09
CA SER A 14 -16.15 35.37 -6.03
C SER A 14 -15.22 36.29 -5.24
N GLY A 15 -13.93 35.97 -5.25
CA GLY A 15 -12.86 36.84 -4.74
C GLY A 15 -11.87 37.14 -5.84
N ALA A 16 -12.02 38.28 -6.51
CA ALA A 16 -10.99 38.84 -7.39
C ALA A 16 -10.01 39.66 -6.54
N GLY A 17 -8.73 39.31 -6.60
CA GLY A 17 -7.63 40.07 -6.01
C GLY A 17 -6.54 40.31 -7.05
N ALA A 18 -6.55 41.51 -7.64
CA ALA A 18 -5.45 42.01 -8.46
C ALA A 18 -4.41 42.64 -7.53
N GLY A 19 -3.14 42.32 -7.73
CA GLY A 19 -2.04 42.89 -6.96
C GLY A 19 -0.76 43.02 -7.80
N ALA A 20 -0.39 44.22 -8.01
CA ALA A 20 0.56 44.91 -8.88
C ALA A 20 2.00 44.37 -8.93
N LEU A 21 2.59 44.55 -10.11
CA LEU A 21 4.05 44.51 -10.40
C LEU A 21 4.79 45.64 -9.68
N ALA A 22 5.93 45.32 -9.12
CA ALA A 22 7.00 46.32 -8.86
C ALA A 22 8.32 45.80 -9.48
N LEU A 23 8.74 46.44 -10.56
CA LEU A 23 10.10 46.39 -11.09
C LEU A 23 10.95 47.34 -10.28
N THR A 24 12.12 46.87 -9.80
CA THR A 24 13.19 47.78 -9.37
C THR A 24 14.53 47.30 -9.97
N ALA A 25 15.21 48.26 -10.55
CA ALA A 25 16.38 48.09 -11.39
C ALA A 25 17.72 48.13 -10.63
N CYS A 26 18.72 47.53 -11.27
CA CYS A 26 20.14 47.87 -11.32
C CYS A 26 20.93 48.18 -10.04
N GLY A 27 21.92 47.35 -9.80
CA GLY A 27 23.12 47.69 -9.03
C GLY A 27 24.25 46.74 -9.41
N GLY A 28 25.16 47.22 -10.24
CA GLY A 28 26.38 46.52 -10.59
C GLY A 28 27.35 46.49 -9.42
N ALA A 29 28.05 45.39 -9.24
CA ALA A 29 29.19 45.28 -8.34
C ALA A 29 30.22 44.31 -8.91
N SER A 30 31.41 44.81 -8.92
CA SER A 30 32.69 44.35 -9.41
C SER A 30 33.06 42.91 -9.07
N ASN A 31 33.57 42.19 -10.08
CA ASN A 31 34.28 40.93 -9.95
C ASN A 31 35.65 41.11 -9.29
N THR A 32 35.84 40.55 -8.13
CA THR A 32 37.18 40.22 -7.60
C THR A 32 37.29 38.70 -7.55
N PRO A 33 38.30 38.05 -8.11
CA PRO A 33 38.50 36.62 -7.99
C PRO A 33 39.06 36.31 -6.59
N VAL A 34 38.25 35.76 -5.73
CA VAL A 34 38.73 35.15 -4.48
C VAL A 34 39.07 33.69 -4.79
N SER A 35 40.38 33.42 -4.80
CA SER A 35 40.92 32.05 -4.79
C SER A 35 40.63 31.43 -3.41
N GLY A 36 39.48 30.81 -3.26
CA GLY A 36 39.10 30.06 -2.07
C GLY A 36 39.29 28.58 -2.33
N THR A 37 40.26 28.00 -1.62
CA THR A 37 40.41 26.53 -1.48
C THR A 37 39.12 25.96 -0.94
N ILE A 38 38.43 25.14 -1.72
CA ILE A 38 37.21 24.43 -1.30
C ILE A 38 37.68 23.35 -0.34
N PRO A 39 37.23 23.33 0.92
CA PRO A 39 37.42 22.19 1.79
C PRO A 39 36.58 21.00 1.23
N PRO A 40 37.05 19.74 1.40
CA PRO A 40 36.29 18.58 0.96
C PRO A 40 34.93 18.56 1.67
N THR A 41 33.86 18.54 0.87
CA THR A 41 32.52 18.31 1.36
C THR A 41 32.47 16.94 2.03
N PRO A 42 31.98 16.81 3.26
CA PRO A 42 31.71 15.50 3.81
C PRO A 42 30.62 14.81 2.98
N ASP A 43 30.89 13.57 2.56
CA ASP A 43 29.95 12.69 1.91
C ASP A 43 28.73 12.46 2.83
N LEU A 44 27.67 13.26 2.62
CA LEU A 44 26.38 13.15 3.31
C LEU A 44 25.44 12.17 2.58
N PHE A 45 25.96 11.03 2.12
CA PHE A 45 25.13 9.93 1.59
C PHE A 45 25.35 8.65 2.37
N ASP A 46 25.40 8.75 3.70
CA ASP A 46 25.14 7.60 4.54
C ASP A 46 23.60 7.53 4.74
N HIS A 47 22.92 7.06 3.72
CA HIS A 47 21.56 6.59 3.89
C HIS A 47 21.66 5.24 4.61
N PRO A 48 21.21 5.13 5.85
CA PRO A 48 21.05 3.82 6.44
C PRO A 48 20.03 3.08 5.58
N THR A 49 20.51 2.13 4.78
CA THR A 49 19.66 1.10 4.18
C THR A 49 18.85 0.51 5.32
N PRO A 50 17.51 0.56 5.29
CA PRO A 50 16.72 -0.13 6.30
C PRO A 50 17.01 -1.61 6.14
N THR A 51 17.88 -2.14 6.98
CA THR A 51 18.06 -3.58 7.14
C THR A 51 16.82 -4.09 7.85
N SER A 52 15.78 -4.36 7.07
CA SER A 52 14.63 -5.14 7.51
C SER A 52 15.10 -6.57 7.71
N THR A 53 15.64 -6.86 8.87
CA THR A 53 15.83 -8.24 9.32
C THR A 53 14.47 -8.73 9.84
N GLN A 54 13.54 -8.98 8.92
CA GLN A 54 12.40 -9.83 9.25
C GLN A 54 12.91 -11.27 9.31
N ALA A 55 12.90 -11.83 10.50
CA ALA A 55 13.02 -13.27 10.67
C ALA A 55 11.82 -13.89 9.97
N SER A 56 12.01 -14.50 8.79
CA SER A 56 10.95 -15.20 8.08
C SER A 56 10.45 -16.34 8.97
N SER A 57 9.23 -16.25 9.39
CA SER A 57 8.53 -17.29 10.19
C SER A 57 8.26 -18.58 9.40
N GLY A 58 8.79 -18.69 8.19
CA GLY A 58 8.43 -19.75 7.24
C GLY A 58 7.05 -19.54 6.60
N LEU A 59 6.42 -18.39 6.84
CA LEU A 59 5.14 -17.94 6.28
C LEU A 59 5.35 -16.72 5.38
N PRO A 60 4.42 -16.43 4.46
CA PRO A 60 4.54 -15.28 3.57
C PRO A 60 4.25 -13.98 4.30
N ASP A 61 5.04 -12.95 4.05
CA ASP A 61 4.84 -11.59 4.59
C ASP A 61 4.35 -10.65 3.50
N VAL A 62 3.32 -9.86 3.82
CA VAL A 62 2.92 -8.71 3.00
C VAL A 62 3.83 -7.55 3.38
N ILE A 63 4.63 -7.07 2.42
CA ILE A 63 5.66 -6.05 2.66
C ILE A 63 5.34 -4.68 2.03
N ASP A 64 4.42 -4.64 1.06
CA ASP A 64 3.94 -3.38 0.49
C ASP A 64 2.52 -3.55 -0.08
N VAL A 65 1.74 -2.47 0.00
CA VAL A 65 0.40 -2.37 -0.58
C VAL A 65 0.23 -1.02 -1.25
N SER A 66 -0.05 -1.04 -2.54
CA SER A 66 -0.43 0.16 -3.28
C SER A 66 -1.86 0.06 -3.81
N VAL A 67 -2.52 1.22 -3.88
CA VAL A 67 -3.94 1.34 -4.25
C VAL A 67 -4.07 2.21 -5.47
N ASN A 68 -4.95 1.82 -6.39
CA ASN A 68 -5.34 2.62 -7.55
C ASN A 68 -6.86 2.56 -7.73
N GLY A 69 -7.47 3.65 -8.21
CA GLY A 69 -8.91 3.68 -8.47
C GLY A 69 -9.63 4.86 -7.82
N SER A 70 -10.90 4.67 -7.54
CA SER A 70 -11.79 5.68 -6.96
C SER A 70 -12.74 5.04 -5.95
N PRO A 71 -13.42 5.82 -5.09
CA PRO A 71 -14.32 5.29 -4.07
C PRO A 71 -15.29 4.24 -4.59
N GLY A 72 -15.30 3.08 -3.95
CA GLY A 72 -16.10 1.91 -4.33
C GLY A 72 -15.56 1.08 -5.50
N HIS A 73 -14.45 1.48 -6.14
CA HIS A 73 -13.84 0.80 -7.30
C HIS A 73 -12.32 0.85 -7.25
N TYR A 74 -11.73 0.22 -6.24
CA TYR A 74 -10.29 0.19 -6.09
C TYR A 74 -9.68 -1.11 -6.59
N SER A 75 -8.41 -1.02 -6.98
CA SER A 75 -7.52 -2.14 -7.24
C SER A 75 -6.37 -2.10 -6.26
N LEU A 76 -6.00 -3.24 -5.73
CA LEU A 76 -4.84 -3.42 -4.87
C LEU A 76 -3.70 -4.07 -5.65
N SER A 77 -2.49 -3.57 -5.46
CA SER A 77 -1.25 -4.25 -5.84
C SER A 77 -0.50 -4.57 -4.57
N VAL A 78 -0.31 -5.85 -4.30
CA VAL A 78 0.26 -6.36 -3.04
C VAL A 78 1.59 -7.01 -3.34
N THR A 79 2.63 -6.60 -2.62
CA THR A 79 3.97 -7.17 -2.69
C THR A 79 4.17 -8.13 -1.53
N ILE A 80 4.58 -9.34 -1.85
CA ILE A 80 4.73 -10.45 -0.92
C ILE A 80 6.17 -10.94 -0.96
N SER A 81 6.74 -11.17 0.21
CA SER A 81 7.95 -11.96 0.42
C SER A 81 7.56 -13.33 0.94
N SER A 82 7.89 -14.38 0.23
CA SER A 82 7.47 -15.74 0.58
C SER A 82 8.61 -16.73 0.42
N PRO A 83 8.76 -17.70 1.33
CA PRO A 83 9.79 -18.74 1.24
C PRO A 83 9.36 -19.88 0.30
N ASP A 84 8.82 -19.55 -0.89
CA ASP A 84 8.40 -20.52 -1.88
C ASP A 84 9.57 -21.40 -2.34
N ILE A 85 9.38 -22.72 -2.38
CA ILE A 85 10.39 -23.67 -2.89
C ILE A 85 9.87 -24.55 -4.02
N GLY A 86 8.61 -24.34 -4.41
CA GLY A 86 7.90 -25.10 -5.42
C GLY A 86 6.42 -25.10 -5.08
N CYS A 87 5.64 -26.04 -5.61
CA CYS A 87 4.21 -26.12 -5.33
C CYS A 87 3.88 -26.50 -3.88
N GLU A 88 4.86 -26.97 -3.11
CA GLU A 88 4.70 -27.27 -1.68
C GLU A 88 6.02 -27.01 -0.95
N PRO A 89 6.07 -25.97 -0.07
CA PRO A 89 5.08 -24.90 0.15
C PRO A 89 5.24 -23.73 -0.82
N TYR A 90 4.15 -22.99 -1.02
CA TYR A 90 4.16 -21.71 -1.72
C TYR A 90 3.03 -20.79 -1.20
N ALA A 91 3.18 -19.49 -1.38
CA ALA A 91 2.10 -18.54 -1.14
C ALA A 91 1.00 -18.77 -2.18
N ASP A 92 -0.16 -19.25 -1.75
CA ASP A 92 -1.24 -19.68 -2.65
C ASP A 92 -2.33 -18.63 -2.82
N ARG A 93 -2.39 -17.62 -1.95
CA ARG A 93 -3.30 -16.48 -2.04
C ARG A 93 -2.90 -15.33 -1.12
N TRP A 94 -3.45 -14.18 -1.41
CA TRP A 94 -3.56 -13.09 -0.46
C TRP A 94 -4.99 -12.53 -0.50
N GLU A 95 -5.38 -11.87 0.57
CA GLU A 95 -6.73 -11.36 0.72
C GLU A 95 -6.78 -10.02 1.43
N ALA A 96 -7.79 -9.21 1.07
CA ALA A 96 -8.19 -8.01 1.77
C ALA A 96 -9.44 -8.32 2.60
N ILE A 97 -9.43 -7.92 3.85
CA ILE A 97 -10.41 -8.25 4.87
C ILE A 97 -10.82 -6.96 5.57
N SER A 98 -12.10 -6.84 5.96
CA SER A 98 -12.55 -5.74 6.82
C SER A 98 -12.05 -5.92 8.26
N GLU A 99 -12.21 -4.88 9.07
CA GLU A 99 -11.87 -4.95 10.50
C GLU A 99 -12.73 -5.96 11.27
N GLU A 100 -13.93 -6.25 10.77
CA GLU A 100 -14.86 -7.26 11.32
C GLU A 100 -14.56 -8.68 10.85
N GLY A 101 -13.58 -8.88 9.97
CA GLY A 101 -13.20 -10.19 9.45
C GLY A 101 -13.92 -10.62 8.16
N GLU A 102 -14.63 -9.71 7.49
CA GLU A 102 -15.31 -10.02 6.24
C GLU A 102 -14.34 -10.00 5.05
N LEU A 103 -14.43 -10.99 4.17
CA LEU A 103 -13.65 -11.04 2.94
C LEU A 103 -14.12 -9.96 1.95
N LEU A 104 -13.27 -8.98 1.69
CA LEU A 104 -13.53 -7.92 0.72
C LEU A 104 -13.10 -8.31 -0.69
N THR A 105 -11.90 -8.87 -0.83
CA THR A 105 -11.42 -9.44 -2.09
C THR A 105 -10.29 -10.44 -1.83
N ARG A 106 -10.04 -11.35 -2.78
CA ARG A 106 -8.97 -12.35 -2.71
C ARG A 106 -8.31 -12.53 -4.05
N ARG A 107 -6.99 -12.59 -4.05
CA ARG A 107 -6.17 -12.98 -5.20
C ARG A 107 -5.63 -14.39 -4.97
N VAL A 108 -6.11 -15.33 -5.75
CA VAL A 108 -5.54 -16.68 -5.81
C VAL A 108 -4.26 -16.63 -6.66
N LEU A 109 -3.21 -17.27 -6.17
CA LEU A 109 -1.93 -17.44 -6.83
C LEU A 109 -1.87 -18.86 -7.39
N LEU A 110 -1.50 -19.00 -8.66
CA LEU A 110 -1.63 -20.26 -9.39
C LEU A 110 -0.33 -21.07 -9.45
N HIS A 111 0.79 -20.47 -9.07
CA HIS A 111 2.11 -21.09 -9.09
C HIS A 111 3.02 -20.48 -8.03
N ALA A 112 4.08 -21.22 -7.70
CA ALA A 112 5.14 -20.75 -6.82
C ALA A 112 6.01 -19.67 -7.49
N HIS A 113 6.50 -18.72 -6.69
CA HIS A 113 7.34 -17.59 -7.15
C HIS A 113 8.77 -17.75 -6.64
N VAL A 114 9.39 -18.91 -6.91
CA VAL A 114 10.72 -19.28 -6.36
C VAL A 114 11.80 -18.29 -6.77
N GLU A 115 11.82 -17.91 -8.06
CA GLU A 115 12.84 -17.03 -8.64
C GLU A 115 12.43 -15.55 -8.68
N GLU A 116 11.21 -15.24 -8.24
CA GLU A 116 10.64 -13.88 -8.29
C GLU A 116 10.30 -13.41 -6.87
N GLN A 117 11.31 -13.20 -6.03
CA GLN A 117 11.10 -12.75 -4.66
C GLN A 117 11.75 -11.38 -4.40
N PRO A 118 11.05 -10.42 -3.76
CA PRO A 118 9.61 -10.44 -3.52
C PRO A 118 8.81 -10.22 -4.81
N PHE A 119 7.58 -10.71 -4.86
CA PHE A 119 6.73 -10.56 -6.03
C PHE A 119 5.50 -9.70 -5.76
N THR A 120 4.97 -9.04 -6.81
CA THR A 120 3.77 -8.20 -6.72
C THR A 120 2.66 -8.76 -7.59
N ARG A 121 1.45 -8.89 -7.04
CA ARG A 121 0.25 -9.28 -7.79
C ARG A 121 -0.92 -8.38 -7.43
N SER A 122 -1.76 -8.11 -8.44
CA SER A 122 -2.87 -7.16 -8.31
C SER A 122 -4.22 -7.86 -8.42
N VAL A 123 -5.23 -7.29 -7.78
CA VAL A 123 -6.64 -7.63 -7.94
C VAL A 123 -7.49 -6.36 -7.93
N GLY A 124 -8.52 -6.31 -8.76
CA GLY A 124 -9.55 -5.27 -8.73
C GLY A 124 -10.75 -5.69 -7.88
N GLY A 125 -11.77 -4.83 -7.87
CA GLY A 125 -13.05 -5.13 -7.22
C GLY A 125 -13.05 -4.94 -5.70
N LEU A 126 -12.18 -4.10 -5.18
CA LEU A 126 -12.27 -3.67 -3.79
C LEU A 126 -13.30 -2.56 -3.66
N HIS A 127 -14.42 -2.85 -3.00
CA HIS A 127 -15.56 -1.96 -2.81
C HIS A 127 -15.58 -1.40 -1.39
N VAL A 128 -14.75 -0.39 -1.13
CA VAL A 128 -14.65 0.28 0.18
C VAL A 128 -14.73 1.80 0.01
N GLN A 129 -15.01 2.51 1.11
CA GLN A 129 -14.87 3.96 1.18
C GLN A 129 -13.42 4.34 1.54
N PRO A 130 -12.99 5.57 1.26
CA PRO A 130 -11.60 6.00 1.50
C PRO A 130 -11.10 5.79 2.92
N GLY A 131 -11.95 5.91 3.93
CA GLY A 131 -11.59 5.77 5.34
C GLY A 131 -11.88 4.40 5.96
N ASP A 132 -12.38 3.44 5.18
CA ASP A 132 -12.63 2.09 5.70
C ASP A 132 -11.31 1.39 6.00
N THR A 133 -11.21 0.76 7.16
CA THR A 133 -10.04 -0.03 7.52
C THR A 133 -10.02 -1.33 6.72
N VAL A 134 -8.88 -1.60 6.11
CA VAL A 134 -8.62 -2.82 5.35
C VAL A 134 -7.37 -3.49 5.91
N ILE A 135 -7.44 -4.81 6.06
CA ILE A 135 -6.36 -5.68 6.50
C ILE A 135 -5.97 -6.56 5.33
N ILE A 136 -4.68 -6.57 4.98
CA ILE A 136 -4.13 -7.40 3.91
C ILE A 136 -3.23 -8.45 4.52
N ARG A 137 -3.52 -9.72 4.26
CA ARG A 137 -2.70 -10.86 4.71
C ARG A 137 -2.43 -11.83 3.56
N ALA A 138 -1.35 -12.58 3.68
CA ALA A 138 -0.98 -13.65 2.75
C ALA A 138 -1.13 -15.02 3.42
N HIS A 139 -1.29 -16.05 2.61
CA HIS A 139 -1.48 -17.42 3.06
C HIS A 139 -0.48 -18.34 2.36
N MET A 140 0.06 -19.27 3.11
CA MET A 140 0.88 -20.37 2.64
C MET A 140 0.03 -21.64 2.57
N GLY A 141 0.06 -22.33 1.44
CA GLY A 141 -0.71 -23.56 1.25
C GLY A 141 -0.44 -24.63 2.31
N VAL A 142 0.80 -24.66 2.83
CA VAL A 142 1.19 -25.45 3.99
C VAL A 142 1.70 -24.49 5.06
N GLY A 143 0.96 -24.28 6.13
CA GLY A 143 1.36 -23.38 7.21
C GLY A 143 0.31 -22.33 7.57
N GLY A 144 -0.56 -21.96 6.63
CA GLY A 144 -1.66 -21.05 6.90
C GLY A 144 -1.29 -19.57 6.75
N TYR A 145 -1.93 -18.72 7.53
CA TYR A 145 -1.75 -17.27 7.48
C TYR A 145 -0.59 -16.79 8.34
N SER A 146 0.15 -15.80 7.84
CA SER A 146 1.06 -15.02 8.67
C SER A 146 0.28 -14.22 9.73
N GLY A 147 0.87 -14.05 10.92
CA GLY A 147 0.37 -13.12 11.93
C GLY A 147 0.70 -11.66 11.60
N SER A 148 1.73 -11.43 10.79
CA SER A 148 2.10 -10.11 10.28
C SER A 148 1.26 -9.77 9.06
N VAL A 149 0.61 -8.62 9.09
CA VAL A 149 -0.30 -8.13 8.05
C VAL A 149 0.01 -6.67 7.71
N MET A 150 -0.56 -6.17 6.62
CA MET A 150 -0.63 -4.73 6.38
C MET A 150 -2.04 -4.25 6.71
N ARG A 151 -2.15 -3.21 7.54
CA ARG A 151 -3.42 -2.59 7.95
C ARG A 151 -3.42 -1.11 7.63
N GLY A 152 -4.53 -0.60 7.12
CA GLY A 152 -4.65 0.82 6.79
C GLY A 152 -5.96 1.16 6.10
N THR A 153 -5.98 2.31 5.46
CA THR A 153 -7.09 2.78 4.64
C THR A 153 -6.60 3.12 3.22
N VAL A 154 -7.49 3.18 2.26
CA VAL A 154 -7.09 3.60 0.91
C VAL A 154 -6.73 5.10 0.86
N ALA A 155 -7.17 5.89 1.84
CA ALA A 155 -6.85 7.32 1.93
C ALA A 155 -5.49 7.60 2.57
N ASP A 156 -5.12 6.83 3.61
CA ASP A 156 -3.94 7.11 4.43
C ASP A 156 -2.77 6.17 4.13
N GLY A 157 -3.02 5.10 3.35
CA GLY A 157 -2.04 4.05 3.07
C GLY A 157 -2.04 2.94 4.13
N PHE A 158 -1.04 2.06 4.03
CA PHE A 158 -0.95 0.83 4.81
C PHE A 158 0.37 0.79 5.61
N ALA A 159 0.31 0.18 6.77
CA ALA A 159 1.46 -0.07 7.62
C ALA A 159 1.43 -1.51 8.18
N THR A 160 2.61 -2.03 8.51
CA THR A 160 2.72 -3.34 9.16
C THR A 160 1.95 -3.35 10.48
N ALA A 161 1.19 -4.41 10.69
CA ALA A 161 0.40 -4.65 11.91
C ALA A 161 0.36 -6.14 12.21
N GLU A 162 -0.15 -6.47 13.38
CA GLU A 162 -0.46 -7.84 13.76
C GLU A 162 -1.96 -8.00 13.98
N VAL A 163 -2.46 -9.19 13.78
CA VAL A 163 -3.85 -9.57 14.08
C VAL A 163 -3.87 -10.67 15.14
N PRO A 164 -4.93 -10.76 15.96
CA PRO A 164 -5.08 -11.84 16.92
C PRO A 164 -5.04 -13.20 16.24
N ALA A 165 -4.49 -14.19 16.93
CA ALA A 165 -4.54 -15.58 16.46
C ALA A 165 -6.00 -16.00 16.21
N GLY A 166 -6.23 -16.62 15.04
CA GLY A 166 -7.58 -17.02 14.62
C GLY A 166 -8.44 -15.90 14.03
N PHE A 167 -7.90 -14.69 13.84
CA PHE A 167 -8.64 -13.63 13.15
C PHE A 167 -9.12 -14.08 11.77
N ALA A 168 -10.45 -14.00 11.54
CA ALA A 168 -11.10 -14.40 10.30
C ALA A 168 -10.68 -15.81 9.81
N ALA A 169 -10.57 -16.77 10.72
CA ALA A 169 -10.11 -18.15 10.42
C ALA A 169 -11.08 -18.92 9.50
N ASP A 170 -12.36 -18.58 9.52
CA ASP A 170 -13.40 -19.14 8.65
C ASP A 170 -13.13 -18.86 7.16
N LEU A 171 -12.36 -17.81 6.84
CA LEU A 171 -12.00 -17.48 5.46
C LEU A 171 -11.06 -18.51 4.83
N GLU A 172 -10.43 -19.38 5.62
CA GLU A 172 -9.56 -20.43 5.08
C GLU A 172 -10.31 -21.39 4.16
N SER A 173 -11.56 -21.68 4.46
CA SER A 173 -12.44 -22.55 3.67
C SER A 173 -13.37 -21.80 2.71
N ARG A 174 -13.36 -20.47 2.72
CA ARG A 174 -14.27 -19.64 1.91
C ARG A 174 -13.74 -19.45 0.49
N ALA A 175 -14.58 -19.71 -0.49
CA ALA A 175 -14.25 -19.47 -1.92
C ALA A 175 -14.03 -17.97 -2.24
N PRO A 176 -13.22 -17.64 -3.28
CA PRO A 176 -12.48 -18.55 -4.15
C PRO A 176 -11.26 -19.17 -3.46
N LEU A 177 -11.06 -20.45 -3.67
CA LEU A 177 -9.91 -21.19 -3.12
C LEU A 177 -8.86 -21.48 -4.21
N PRO A 178 -7.59 -21.66 -3.85
CA PRO A 178 -6.56 -22.12 -4.76
C PRO A 178 -6.95 -23.49 -5.35
N GLY A 179 -6.62 -23.65 -6.63
CA GLY A 179 -6.67 -24.96 -7.29
C GLY A 179 -5.32 -25.66 -7.19
N ASN A 180 -5.08 -26.56 -8.16
CA ASN A 180 -3.77 -27.16 -8.29
C ASN A 180 -2.71 -26.11 -8.68
N CYS A 181 -1.54 -26.18 -8.05
CA CYS A 181 -0.41 -25.35 -8.44
C CYS A 181 -0.01 -25.69 -9.90
N ALA A 182 0.13 -24.67 -10.73
CA ALA A 182 0.65 -24.80 -12.08
C ALA A 182 2.18 -24.62 -12.06
N PHE A 183 2.86 -25.44 -12.86
CA PHE A 183 4.28 -25.34 -13.17
C PHE A 183 4.49 -24.95 -14.60
#